data_38d9e284ed24857411ac094dc0372c35
#
_entry.id   38d9e284ed24857411ac094dc0372c35
#
_cell.length_a   1.000
_cell.length_b   1.000
_cell.length_c   1.000
_cell.angle_alpha   90.00
_cell.angle_beta   90.00
_cell.angle_gamma   90.00
#
_symmetry.space_group_name_H-M   'P 1'
#
loop_
_entity.id
_entity.type
_entity.pdbx_description
1 polymer ?
#
loop_
_entity_poly.entity_id
_entity_poly.type
_entity_poly.pdbx_seq_one_letter_code
_entity_poly.pdbx_strand_id
1 'polypeptide(L)'
;MRRLDCVLEPKKDEVYDLYTKFKDQLADPSPVILRQVGLPFFNTSKYDLSRIKSDPTNVLINFNNYVQGYSENVLDIIENFSINPLVEKLQKNKRLYLLIDKFTEFDLHPDKIDNHQMGSVYEELLRKFSEMSNEESGDHFTPRDVVKLLVSMVFGGDKEDLQGEGKIRSIFDPCCGTGGMLTIGKDWIHENINPDLKVDIYGQELNDVTYSI
;
A
#
# COMPACT_ATOMS: atom_id res chain seq x y z
N MET A 1 -1.24 -3.90 5.55
CA MET A 1 -0.48 -4.87 6.37
C MET A 1 -0.49 -6.29 5.79
N ARG A 2 -1.65 -6.98 5.54
CA ARG A 2 -1.63 -8.37 5.01
C ARG A 2 -0.90 -8.51 3.67
N ARG A 3 -1.05 -7.55 2.73
CA ARG A 3 -0.31 -7.56 1.47
C ARG A 3 1.20 -7.46 1.66
N LEU A 4 1.64 -6.57 2.56
CA LEU A 4 3.07 -6.44 2.93
C LEU A 4 3.60 -7.73 3.57
N ASP A 5 2.78 -8.36 4.42
CA ASP A 5 3.09 -9.63 5.06
C ASP A 5 3.29 -10.75 4.03
N CYS A 6 2.39 -10.88 3.04
CA CYS A 6 2.52 -11.85 1.95
C CYS A 6 3.83 -11.67 1.16
N VAL A 7 4.21 -10.43 0.85
CA VAL A 7 5.45 -10.12 0.13
C VAL A 7 6.69 -10.46 0.95
N LEU A 8 6.64 -10.24 2.27
CA LEU A 8 7.77 -10.50 3.17
C LEU A 8 7.88 -11.96 3.62
N GLU A 9 6.80 -12.74 3.54
CA GLU A 9 6.75 -14.12 4.05
C GLU A 9 7.95 -14.96 3.59
N PRO A 10 8.35 -15.02 2.30
CA PRO A 10 9.49 -15.80 1.84
C PRO A 10 10.85 -15.25 2.31
N LYS A 11 10.91 -14.00 2.76
CA LYS A 11 12.12 -13.31 3.20
C LYS A 11 12.19 -13.09 4.72
N LYS A 12 11.18 -13.52 5.43
CA LYS A 12 10.99 -13.19 6.86
C LYS A 12 12.16 -13.60 7.74
N ASP A 13 12.60 -14.84 7.62
CA ASP A 13 13.66 -15.36 8.45
C ASP A 13 15.02 -14.75 8.02
N GLU A 14 15.24 -14.54 6.72
CA GLU A 14 16.43 -13.85 6.21
C GLU A 14 16.56 -12.43 6.79
N VAL A 15 15.48 -11.66 6.80
CA VAL A 15 15.45 -10.30 7.39
C VAL A 15 15.77 -10.34 8.89
N TYR A 16 15.15 -11.25 9.62
CA TYR A 16 15.37 -11.40 11.05
C TYR A 16 16.82 -11.76 11.40
N ASP A 17 17.41 -12.67 10.65
CA ASP A 17 18.81 -13.10 10.82
C ASP A 17 19.78 -11.96 10.51
N LEU A 18 19.56 -11.23 9.41
CA LEU A 18 20.34 -10.05 9.05
C LEU A 18 20.26 -8.97 10.13
N TYR A 19 19.07 -8.63 10.58
CA TYR A 19 18.88 -7.66 11.64
C TYR A 19 19.61 -8.09 12.92
N THR A 20 19.42 -9.33 13.36
CA THR A 20 20.05 -9.86 14.57
C THR A 20 21.58 -9.83 14.46
N LYS A 21 22.13 -10.08 13.28
CA LYS A 21 23.56 -10.03 13.02
C LYS A 21 24.14 -8.62 13.08
N PHE A 22 23.43 -7.64 12.55
CA PHE A 22 23.96 -6.29 12.34
C PHE A 22 23.50 -5.25 13.36
N LYS A 23 22.42 -5.48 14.14
CA LYS A 23 21.86 -4.52 15.10
C LYS A 23 22.85 -3.97 16.12
N ASP A 24 23.85 -4.79 16.52
CA ASP A 24 24.86 -4.39 17.50
C ASP A 24 26.19 -3.95 16.83
N GLN A 25 26.29 -4.04 15.51
CA GLN A 25 27.49 -3.72 14.74
C GLN A 25 27.37 -2.40 13.95
N LEU A 26 26.16 -2.04 13.56
CA LEU A 26 25.85 -0.85 12.77
C LEU A 26 24.89 0.06 13.54
N ALA A 27 25.10 1.36 13.41
CA ALA A 27 24.17 2.35 13.96
C ALA A 27 22.79 2.25 13.28
N ASP A 28 22.77 1.95 11.98
CA ASP A 28 21.57 1.69 11.21
C ASP A 28 21.80 0.50 10.25
N PRO A 29 21.19 -0.66 10.50
CA PRO A 29 21.30 -1.83 9.63
C PRO A 29 20.36 -1.78 8.39
N SER A 30 19.42 -0.83 8.33
CA SER A 30 18.38 -0.75 7.30
C SER A 30 18.91 -0.76 5.87
N PRO A 31 19.95 0.02 5.49
CA PRO A 31 20.47 0.00 4.11
C PRO A 31 21.02 -1.36 3.68
N VAL A 32 21.63 -2.10 4.63
CA VAL A 32 22.17 -3.44 4.36
C VAL A 32 21.04 -4.43 4.14
N ILE A 33 20.00 -4.37 5.00
CA ILE A 33 18.84 -5.26 4.90
C ILE A 33 18.10 -5.01 3.58
N LEU A 34 17.76 -3.77 3.25
CA LEU A 34 17.06 -3.39 2.01
C LEU A 34 17.81 -3.90 0.76
N ARG A 35 19.13 -3.73 0.75
CA ARG A 35 19.96 -4.15 -0.39
C ARG A 35 20.00 -5.68 -0.55
N GLN A 36 20.08 -6.44 0.54
CA GLN A 36 20.17 -7.90 0.49
C GLN A 36 18.82 -8.54 0.20
N VAL A 37 17.76 -8.03 0.80
CA VAL A 37 16.41 -8.54 0.62
C VAL A 37 15.83 -8.17 -0.76
N GLY A 38 16.27 -7.04 -1.33
CA GLY A 38 15.83 -6.57 -2.65
C GLY A 38 14.39 -6.04 -2.67
N LEU A 39 13.86 -5.66 -1.51
CA LEU A 39 12.53 -5.06 -1.36
C LEU A 39 12.67 -3.62 -0.84
N PRO A 40 11.73 -2.71 -1.15
CA PRO A 40 11.76 -1.32 -0.67
C PRO A 40 11.39 -1.19 0.82
N PHE A 41 11.09 -2.28 1.50
CA PHE A 41 10.73 -2.34 2.91
C PHE A 41 11.09 -3.69 3.52
N PHE A 42 11.12 -3.75 4.84
CA PHE A 42 11.36 -4.97 5.59
C PHE A 42 10.58 -4.97 6.91
N ASN A 43 10.66 -6.09 7.65
CA ASN A 43 10.16 -6.19 9.01
C ASN A 43 11.10 -7.05 9.85
N THR A 44 11.74 -6.43 10.85
CA THR A 44 12.74 -7.05 11.74
C THR A 44 12.14 -7.90 12.86
N SER A 45 10.81 -7.84 13.07
CA SER A 45 10.15 -8.69 14.06
C SER A 45 10.23 -10.16 13.66
N LYS A 46 10.28 -11.05 14.61
CA LYS A 46 10.12 -12.50 14.37
C LYS A 46 8.68 -12.90 14.04
N TYR A 47 7.72 -11.98 14.21
CA TYR A 47 6.32 -12.23 13.98
C TYR A 47 5.88 -11.83 12.55
N ASP A 48 4.94 -12.57 12.03
CA ASP A 48 4.04 -12.31 10.92
C ASP A 48 2.62 -12.62 11.38
N LEU A 49 1.62 -12.36 10.57
CA LEU A 49 0.21 -12.59 10.97
C LEU A 49 -0.06 -14.06 11.29
N SER A 50 0.57 -15.00 10.59
CA SER A 50 0.41 -16.44 10.81
C SER A 50 1.02 -16.88 12.15
N ARG A 51 2.20 -16.36 12.48
CA ARG A 51 2.86 -16.61 13.78
C ARG A 51 2.12 -15.96 14.94
N ILE A 52 1.52 -14.77 14.75
CA ILE A 52 0.66 -14.12 15.74
C ILE A 52 -0.60 -14.96 15.99
N LYS A 53 -1.24 -15.46 14.92
CA LYS A 53 -2.39 -16.35 15.00
C LYS A 53 -2.10 -17.62 15.81
N SER A 54 -0.89 -18.16 15.75
CA SER A 54 -0.50 -19.36 16.50
C SER A 54 -0.37 -19.16 18.02
N ASP A 55 -0.37 -17.89 18.50
CA ASP A 55 -0.29 -17.55 19.94
C ASP A 55 -1.45 -16.62 20.36
N PRO A 56 -2.67 -17.14 20.54
CA PRO A 56 -3.84 -16.33 20.88
C PRO A 56 -3.74 -15.60 22.22
N THR A 57 -2.91 -16.09 23.14
CA THR A 57 -2.78 -15.52 24.48
C THR A 57 -2.06 -14.17 24.45
N ASN A 58 -1.05 -14.04 23.60
CA ASN A 58 -0.18 -12.87 23.51
C ASN A 58 -0.45 -12.02 22.26
N VAL A 59 -1.64 -12.13 21.66
CA VAL A 59 -1.95 -11.54 20.36
C VAL A 59 -1.63 -10.04 20.29
N LEU A 60 -1.96 -9.26 21.31
CA LEU A 60 -1.70 -7.81 21.35
C LEU A 60 -0.20 -7.50 21.40
N ILE A 61 0.53 -8.18 22.27
CA ILE A 61 1.98 -7.97 22.43
C ILE A 61 2.70 -8.35 21.15
N ASN A 62 2.36 -9.51 20.57
CA ASN A 62 2.95 -10.01 19.35
C ASN A 62 2.62 -9.12 18.14
N PHE A 63 1.39 -8.59 18.07
CA PHE A 63 0.97 -7.67 17.04
C PHE A 63 1.71 -6.33 17.14
N ASN A 64 1.87 -5.77 18.34
CA ASN A 64 2.63 -4.54 18.53
C ASN A 64 4.11 -4.73 18.15
N ASN A 65 4.74 -5.85 18.54
CA ASN A 65 6.10 -6.18 18.12
C ASN A 65 6.20 -6.32 16.59
N TYR A 66 5.19 -6.89 15.96
CA TYR A 66 5.13 -7.02 14.51
C TYR A 66 5.04 -5.65 13.82
N VAL A 67 4.18 -4.76 14.30
CA VAL A 67 4.04 -3.39 13.76
C VAL A 67 5.34 -2.61 13.93
N GLN A 68 5.94 -2.62 15.12
CA GLN A 68 7.18 -1.90 15.41
C GLN A 68 8.39 -2.43 14.65
N GLY A 69 8.33 -3.65 14.12
CA GLY A 69 9.42 -4.24 13.35
C GLY A 69 9.52 -3.75 11.91
N TYR A 70 8.54 -3.01 11.40
CA TYR A 70 8.59 -2.48 10.04
C TYR A 70 9.65 -1.40 9.88
N SER A 71 10.16 -1.26 8.64
CA SER A 71 11.03 -0.17 8.23
C SER A 71 10.32 1.19 8.33
N GLU A 72 11.09 2.26 8.55
CA GLU A 72 10.60 3.61 8.84
C GLU A 72 9.53 4.08 7.83
N ASN A 73 9.77 3.89 6.53
CA ASN A 73 8.82 4.26 5.48
C ASN A 73 7.44 3.57 5.59
N VAL A 74 7.39 2.35 6.15
CA VAL A 74 6.13 1.65 6.41
C VAL A 74 5.53 2.09 7.73
N LEU A 75 6.37 2.37 8.74
CA LEU A 75 5.91 2.90 10.03
C LEU A 75 5.21 4.24 9.85
N ASP A 76 5.76 5.16 9.07
CA ASP A 76 5.14 6.47 8.77
C ASP A 76 3.73 6.29 8.18
N ILE A 77 3.57 5.35 7.23
CA ILE A 77 2.26 5.02 6.67
C ILE A 77 1.30 4.48 7.75
N ILE A 78 1.78 3.57 8.59
CA ILE A 78 0.97 2.97 9.67
C ILE A 78 0.56 4.02 10.70
N GLU A 79 1.43 4.98 11.03
CA GLU A 79 1.14 6.08 11.95
C GLU A 79 0.06 7.01 11.39
N ASN A 80 0.12 7.35 10.10
CA ASN A 80 -0.91 8.16 9.43
C ASN A 80 -2.30 7.53 9.53
N PHE A 81 -2.38 6.19 9.48
CA PHE A 81 -3.65 5.47 9.71
C PHE A 81 -4.11 5.44 11.16
N SER A 82 -3.30 5.89 12.13
CA SER A 82 -3.65 5.91 13.55
C SER A 82 -4.22 4.57 14.06
N ILE A 83 -3.59 3.45 13.70
CA ILE A 83 -4.16 2.11 13.97
C ILE A 83 -4.17 1.72 15.45
N ASN A 84 -3.33 2.33 16.29
CA ASN A 84 -3.16 1.95 17.71
C ASN A 84 -4.48 2.01 18.51
N PRO A 85 -5.27 3.11 18.46
CA PRO A 85 -6.56 3.16 19.17
C PRO A 85 -7.55 2.11 18.66
N LEU A 86 -7.52 1.79 17.38
CA LEU A 86 -8.37 0.74 16.79
C LEU A 86 -7.97 -0.65 17.30
N VAL A 87 -6.67 -0.94 17.35
CA VAL A 87 -6.12 -2.21 17.86
C VAL A 87 -6.50 -2.41 19.33
N GLU A 88 -6.35 -1.36 20.16
CA GLU A 88 -6.76 -1.40 21.57
C GLU A 88 -8.27 -1.67 21.73
N LYS A 89 -9.11 -0.99 20.93
CA LYS A 89 -10.56 -1.20 20.91
C LYS A 89 -10.91 -2.62 20.49
N LEU A 90 -10.26 -3.17 19.47
CA LEU A 90 -10.46 -4.54 19.02
C LEU A 90 -10.03 -5.54 20.10
N GLN A 91 -8.91 -5.31 20.76
CA GLN A 91 -8.45 -6.16 21.86
C GLN A 91 -9.41 -6.14 23.05
N LYS A 92 -9.85 -4.95 23.47
CA LYS A 92 -10.84 -4.79 24.56
C LYS A 92 -12.13 -5.56 24.29
N ASN A 93 -12.55 -5.61 23.02
CA ASN A 93 -13.75 -6.33 22.59
C ASN A 93 -13.47 -7.78 22.20
N LYS A 94 -12.27 -8.32 22.43
CA LYS A 94 -11.85 -9.68 22.06
C LYS A 94 -12.02 -9.99 20.58
N ARG A 95 -11.82 -8.99 19.71
CA ARG A 95 -11.98 -9.09 18.24
C ARG A 95 -10.65 -9.10 17.49
N LEU A 96 -9.54 -8.66 18.11
CA LEU A 96 -8.24 -8.56 17.45
C LEU A 96 -7.79 -9.91 16.87
N TYR A 97 -7.85 -10.98 17.67
CA TYR A 97 -7.49 -12.32 17.22
C TYR A 97 -8.35 -12.77 16.02
N LEU A 98 -9.67 -12.59 16.12
CA LEU A 98 -10.58 -12.98 15.05
C LEU A 98 -10.33 -12.23 13.74
N LEU A 99 -9.95 -10.95 13.84
CA LEU A 99 -9.58 -10.15 12.67
C LEU A 99 -8.31 -10.69 12.03
N ILE A 100 -7.26 -10.94 12.82
CA ILE A 100 -6.00 -11.50 12.34
C ILE A 100 -6.23 -12.87 11.70
N ASP A 101 -6.98 -13.74 12.37
CA ASP A 101 -7.34 -15.05 11.88
C ASP A 101 -7.98 -14.97 10.49
N LYS A 102 -8.97 -14.08 10.32
CA LYS A 102 -9.63 -13.87 9.02
C LYS A 102 -8.68 -13.32 7.94
N PHE A 103 -7.84 -12.37 8.26
CA PHE A 103 -6.90 -11.83 7.27
C PHE A 103 -5.82 -12.83 6.85
N THR A 104 -5.46 -13.80 7.68
CA THR A 104 -4.51 -14.86 7.29
C THR A 104 -5.08 -15.84 6.25
N GLU A 105 -6.39 -15.90 6.09
CA GLU A 105 -7.04 -16.74 5.07
C GLU A 105 -6.85 -16.21 3.64
N PHE A 106 -6.51 -14.91 3.49
CA PHE A 106 -6.37 -14.27 2.19
C PHE A 106 -4.90 -14.22 1.76
N ASP A 107 -4.63 -14.70 0.55
CA ASP A 107 -3.35 -14.47 -0.12
C ASP A 107 -3.47 -13.21 -0.99
N LEU A 108 -2.88 -12.11 -0.49
CA LEU A 108 -2.86 -10.82 -1.16
C LEU A 108 -1.52 -10.54 -1.86
N HIS A 109 -0.71 -11.57 -2.13
CA HIS A 109 0.55 -11.40 -2.84
C HIS A 109 0.34 -10.76 -4.22
N PRO A 110 1.22 -9.87 -4.68
CA PRO A 110 1.11 -9.22 -6.00
C PRO A 110 0.96 -10.18 -7.17
N ASP A 111 1.53 -11.38 -7.08
CA ASP A 111 1.42 -12.44 -8.11
C ASP A 111 0.02 -13.07 -8.17
N LYS A 112 -0.79 -12.90 -7.13
CA LYS A 112 -2.17 -13.43 -7.07
C LYS A 112 -3.20 -12.35 -7.31
N ILE A 113 -2.98 -11.18 -6.74
CA ILE A 113 -3.86 -10.00 -6.85
C ILE A 113 -2.96 -8.84 -7.24
N ASP A 114 -2.99 -8.45 -8.51
CA ASP A 114 -2.22 -7.33 -9.00
C ASP A 114 -2.66 -5.97 -8.37
N ASN A 115 -1.95 -4.90 -8.66
CA ASN A 115 -2.25 -3.59 -8.08
C ASN A 115 -3.59 -3.03 -8.56
N HIS A 116 -3.98 -3.33 -9.81
CA HIS A 116 -5.26 -2.89 -10.37
C HIS A 116 -6.44 -3.60 -9.66
N GLN A 117 -6.34 -4.92 -9.49
CA GLN A 117 -7.33 -5.71 -8.76
C GLN A 117 -7.42 -5.28 -7.29
N MET A 118 -6.26 -5.01 -6.64
CA MET A 118 -6.24 -4.50 -5.27
C MET A 118 -6.92 -3.14 -5.14
N GLY A 119 -6.72 -2.24 -6.11
CA GLY A 119 -7.43 -0.98 -6.19
C GLY A 119 -8.95 -1.17 -6.28
N SER A 120 -9.42 -2.10 -7.11
CA SER A 120 -10.86 -2.42 -7.24
C SER A 120 -11.45 -2.97 -5.94
N VAL A 121 -10.69 -3.81 -5.20
CA VAL A 121 -11.10 -4.28 -3.86
C VAL A 121 -11.25 -3.11 -2.89
N TYR A 122 -10.29 -2.18 -2.91
CA TYR A 122 -10.33 -1.00 -2.04
C TYR A 122 -11.54 -0.10 -2.34
N GLU A 123 -11.80 0.19 -3.61
CA GLU A 123 -12.97 0.97 -4.05
C GLU A 123 -14.30 0.34 -3.61
N GLU A 124 -14.42 -0.98 -3.76
CA GLU A 124 -15.61 -1.70 -3.32
C GLU A 124 -15.79 -1.67 -1.79
N LEU A 125 -14.70 -1.73 -1.02
CA LEU A 125 -14.75 -1.56 0.43
C LEU A 125 -15.22 -0.15 0.81
N LEU A 126 -14.69 0.90 0.18
CA LEU A 126 -15.12 2.28 0.41
C LEU A 126 -16.61 2.45 0.10
N ARG A 127 -17.06 1.93 -1.05
CA ARG A 127 -18.47 1.97 -1.43
C ARG A 127 -19.36 1.33 -0.35
N LYS A 128 -18.99 0.14 0.11
CA LYS A 128 -19.76 -0.55 1.16
C LYS A 128 -19.74 0.17 2.50
N PHE A 129 -18.61 0.75 2.89
CA PHE A 129 -18.54 1.53 4.13
C PHE A 129 -19.39 2.80 4.04
N SER A 130 -19.35 3.51 2.92
CA SER A 130 -20.20 4.71 2.71
C SER A 130 -21.70 4.36 2.75
N GLU A 131 -22.10 3.26 2.13
CA GLU A 131 -23.49 2.78 2.21
C GLU A 131 -23.93 2.44 3.65
N MET A 132 -23.01 1.88 4.46
CA MET A 132 -23.30 1.52 5.86
C MET A 132 -23.34 2.74 6.79
N SER A 133 -22.56 3.77 6.52
CA SER A 133 -22.48 5.01 7.32
C SER A 133 -23.45 6.09 6.90
N ASN A 134 -24.21 5.91 5.82
CA ASN A 134 -25.04 6.92 5.15
C ASN A 134 -24.24 8.17 4.71
N GLU A 135 -22.95 8.00 4.45
CA GLU A 135 -22.09 9.04 3.87
C GLU A 135 -22.14 8.97 2.35
N GLU A 136 -22.00 10.11 1.68
CA GLU A 136 -21.94 10.13 0.22
C GLU A 136 -20.63 9.53 -0.27
N SER A 137 -20.71 8.46 -1.07
CA SER A 137 -19.52 7.75 -1.57
C SER A 137 -18.62 8.62 -2.46
N GLY A 138 -19.17 9.71 -3.02
CA GLY A 138 -18.43 10.68 -3.83
C GLY A 138 -17.39 11.49 -3.07
N ASP A 139 -17.48 11.55 -1.74
CA ASP A 139 -16.51 12.27 -0.90
C ASP A 139 -15.15 11.52 -0.77
N HIS A 140 -15.11 10.25 -1.17
CA HIS A 140 -13.96 9.39 -0.92
C HIS A 140 -13.17 9.01 -2.17
N PHE A 141 -13.79 8.94 -3.34
CA PHE A 141 -13.08 8.59 -4.57
C PHE A 141 -13.84 9.00 -5.84
N THR A 142 -13.10 9.22 -6.93
CA THR A 142 -13.67 9.46 -8.25
C THR A 142 -13.85 8.12 -8.98
N PRO A 143 -15.06 7.77 -9.47
CA PRO A 143 -15.29 6.52 -10.19
C PRO A 143 -14.36 6.37 -11.40
N ARG A 144 -13.84 5.15 -11.62
CA ARG A 144 -12.85 4.86 -12.67
C ARG A 144 -13.31 5.26 -14.07
N ASP A 145 -14.58 5.09 -14.38
CA ASP A 145 -15.10 5.47 -15.70
C ASP A 145 -15.06 6.98 -15.92
N VAL A 146 -15.31 7.76 -14.85
CA VAL A 146 -15.17 9.22 -14.88
C VAL A 146 -13.70 9.60 -15.05
N VAL A 147 -12.80 8.95 -14.30
CA VAL A 147 -11.35 9.18 -14.44
C VAL A 147 -10.89 8.87 -15.86
N LYS A 148 -11.29 7.73 -16.44
CA LYS A 148 -10.93 7.36 -17.83
C LYS A 148 -11.45 8.39 -18.84
N LEU A 149 -12.66 8.89 -18.65
CA LEU A 149 -13.21 9.94 -19.51
C LEU A 149 -12.35 11.22 -19.42
N LEU A 150 -12.07 11.70 -18.21
CA LEU A 150 -11.27 12.91 -17.98
C LEU A 150 -9.85 12.76 -18.57
N VAL A 151 -9.19 11.63 -18.32
CA VAL A 151 -7.88 11.31 -18.84
C VAL A 151 -7.88 11.31 -20.37
N SER A 152 -8.88 10.69 -21.00
CA SER A 152 -9.01 10.67 -22.46
C SER A 152 -9.22 12.06 -23.07
N MET A 153 -9.93 12.94 -22.36
CA MET A 153 -10.11 14.33 -22.77
C MET A 153 -8.81 15.15 -22.65
N VAL A 154 -8.07 14.95 -21.55
CA VAL A 154 -6.81 15.70 -21.29
C VAL A 154 -5.72 15.30 -22.28
N PHE A 155 -5.50 13.99 -22.48
CA PHE A 155 -4.39 13.49 -23.29
C PHE A 155 -4.76 13.17 -24.74
N GLY A 156 -6.05 13.11 -25.06
CA GLY A 156 -6.51 12.80 -26.41
C GLY A 156 -6.08 13.82 -27.47
N GLY A 157 -5.90 15.08 -27.08
CA GLY A 157 -5.38 16.14 -27.94
C GLY A 157 -3.87 16.11 -28.17
N ASP A 158 -3.11 15.48 -27.27
CA ASP A 158 -1.64 15.49 -27.28
C ASP A 158 -1.05 14.24 -27.99
N LYS A 159 -1.85 13.44 -28.69
CA LYS A 159 -1.39 12.16 -29.27
C LYS A 159 -0.17 12.32 -30.18
N GLU A 160 -0.16 13.32 -31.04
CA GLU A 160 0.95 13.55 -31.99
C GLU A 160 2.23 13.98 -31.28
N ASP A 161 2.08 14.80 -30.21
CA ASP A 161 3.21 15.30 -29.43
C ASP A 161 3.84 14.25 -28.53
N LEU A 162 3.09 13.24 -28.14
CA LEU A 162 3.54 12.18 -27.23
C LEU A 162 4.07 10.92 -27.96
N GLN A 163 3.95 10.86 -29.30
CA GLN A 163 4.53 9.79 -30.11
C GLN A 163 6.03 10.01 -30.35
N GLY A 164 6.78 8.90 -30.53
CA GLY A 164 8.21 8.89 -30.82
C GLY A 164 9.08 8.47 -29.63
N GLU A 165 10.34 8.17 -29.93
CA GLU A 165 11.31 7.68 -28.95
C GLU A 165 11.91 8.82 -28.11
N GLY A 166 12.34 8.51 -26.88
CA GLY A 166 13.10 9.40 -26.02
C GLY A 166 12.32 10.56 -25.41
N LYS A 167 11.01 10.59 -25.54
CA LYS A 167 10.17 11.62 -24.92
C LYS A 167 9.88 11.32 -23.44
N ILE A 168 9.72 12.39 -22.65
CA ILE A 168 9.37 12.35 -21.23
C ILE A 168 8.16 13.28 -21.03
N ARG A 169 7.17 12.82 -20.29
CA ARG A 169 6.01 13.62 -19.88
C ARG A 169 5.85 13.58 -18.37
N SER A 170 5.53 14.72 -17.77
CA SER A 170 5.16 14.80 -16.36
C SER A 170 3.67 15.03 -16.24
N ILE A 171 3.04 14.33 -15.29
CA ILE A 171 1.65 14.53 -14.90
C ILE A 171 1.65 14.99 -13.45
N PHE A 172 0.94 16.07 -13.16
CA PHE A 172 0.80 16.60 -11.80
C PHE A 172 -0.67 16.74 -11.43
N ASP A 173 -1.04 16.21 -10.27
CA ASP A 173 -2.36 16.38 -9.68
C ASP A 173 -2.21 17.04 -8.30
N PRO A 174 -2.66 18.30 -8.13
CA PRO A 174 -2.52 19.03 -6.88
C PRO A 174 -3.48 18.58 -5.76
N CYS A 175 -4.43 17.71 -6.06
CA CYS A 175 -5.43 17.17 -5.14
C CYS A 175 -5.65 15.69 -5.46
N CYS A 176 -4.55 14.92 -5.44
CA CYS A 176 -4.51 13.59 -6.08
C CYS A 176 -5.34 12.52 -5.36
N GLY A 177 -5.80 12.77 -4.15
CA GLY A 177 -6.46 11.74 -3.36
C GLY A 177 -5.54 10.52 -3.20
N THR A 178 -6.03 9.34 -3.58
CA THR A 178 -5.26 8.09 -3.61
C THR A 178 -4.42 7.90 -4.88
N GLY A 179 -4.29 8.91 -5.71
CA GLY A 179 -3.50 8.87 -6.95
C GLY A 179 -4.19 8.19 -8.14
N GLY A 180 -5.51 7.95 -8.07
CA GLY A 180 -6.25 7.24 -9.12
C GLY A 180 -6.17 7.92 -10.49
N MET A 181 -6.26 9.26 -10.54
CA MET A 181 -6.14 10.03 -11.78
C MET A 181 -4.74 9.89 -12.40
N LEU A 182 -3.69 9.93 -11.57
CA LEU A 182 -2.30 9.82 -12.00
C LEU A 182 -1.97 8.45 -12.56
N THR A 183 -2.37 7.39 -11.85
CA THR A 183 -2.09 6.00 -12.25
C THR A 183 -2.85 5.62 -13.52
N ILE A 184 -4.16 5.88 -13.56
CA ILE A 184 -4.99 5.62 -14.76
C ILE A 184 -4.51 6.48 -15.93
N GLY A 185 -4.10 7.73 -15.69
CA GLY A 185 -3.56 8.62 -16.73
C GLY A 185 -2.29 8.07 -17.36
N LYS A 186 -1.36 7.58 -16.54
CA LYS A 186 -0.14 6.94 -17.01
C LYS A 186 -0.45 5.68 -17.82
N ASP A 187 -1.29 4.79 -17.30
CA ASP A 187 -1.67 3.55 -17.98
C ASP A 187 -2.36 3.84 -19.31
N TRP A 188 -3.28 4.80 -19.34
CA TRP A 188 -3.99 5.21 -20.55
C TRP A 188 -3.06 5.73 -21.64
N ILE A 189 -2.03 6.52 -21.27
CA ILE A 189 -1.01 7.01 -22.22
C ILE A 189 -0.24 5.83 -22.80
N HIS A 190 0.19 4.88 -21.97
CA HIS A 190 0.93 3.70 -22.44
C HIS A 190 0.07 2.81 -23.35
N GLU A 191 -1.20 2.64 -23.04
CA GLU A 191 -2.11 1.80 -23.82
C GLU A 191 -2.57 2.45 -25.14
N ASN A 192 -2.77 3.78 -25.17
CA ASN A 192 -3.47 4.45 -26.27
C ASN A 192 -2.60 5.38 -27.11
N ILE A 193 -1.41 5.77 -26.60
CA ILE A 193 -0.54 6.73 -27.29
C ILE A 193 0.84 6.14 -27.55
N ASN A 194 1.60 5.84 -26.48
CA ASN A 194 2.99 5.41 -26.61
C ASN A 194 3.39 4.53 -25.42
N PRO A 195 3.56 3.21 -25.62
CA PRO A 195 3.93 2.28 -24.55
C PRO A 195 5.34 2.53 -23.96
N ASP A 196 6.23 3.17 -24.74
CA ASP A 196 7.62 3.42 -24.34
C ASP A 196 7.84 4.84 -23.77
N LEU A 197 6.76 5.63 -23.65
CA LEU A 197 6.87 6.98 -23.11
C LEU A 197 7.24 6.95 -21.62
N LYS A 198 8.31 7.65 -21.24
CA LYS A 198 8.61 7.85 -19.83
C LYS A 198 7.61 8.85 -19.24
N VAL A 199 6.73 8.38 -18.36
CA VAL A 199 5.75 9.22 -17.66
C VAL A 199 6.14 9.31 -16.18
N ASP A 200 6.54 10.52 -15.76
CA ASP A 200 6.78 10.86 -14.36
C ASP A 200 5.50 11.43 -13.74
N ILE A 201 5.05 10.88 -12.63
CA ILE A 201 3.80 11.29 -11.95
C ILE A 201 4.14 12.00 -10.64
N TYR A 202 3.43 13.08 -10.37
CA TYR A 202 3.54 13.87 -9.15
C TYR A 202 2.15 14.15 -8.60
N GLY A 203 1.98 13.95 -7.29
CA GLY A 203 0.71 14.19 -6.61
C GLY A 203 0.91 15.01 -5.35
N GLN A 204 -0.11 15.77 -4.99
CA GLN A 204 -0.21 16.44 -3.71
C GLN A 204 -1.56 16.12 -3.09
N GLU A 205 -1.56 15.78 -1.81
CA GLU A 205 -2.77 15.50 -1.03
C GLU A 205 -2.62 16.11 0.37
N LEU A 206 -3.69 16.71 0.87
CA LEU A 206 -3.71 17.34 2.18
C LEU A 206 -3.98 16.34 3.30
N ASN A 207 -4.74 15.29 3.00
CA ASN A 207 -5.12 14.28 3.99
C ASN A 207 -4.07 13.17 4.05
N ASP A 208 -3.38 13.06 5.18
CA ASP A 208 -2.27 12.10 5.37
C ASP A 208 -2.73 10.64 5.20
N VAL A 209 -3.95 10.30 5.62
CA VAL A 209 -4.52 8.96 5.46
C VAL A 209 -4.72 8.64 3.98
N THR A 210 -5.35 9.55 3.24
CA THR A 210 -5.61 9.39 1.80
C THR A 210 -4.30 9.35 1.01
N TYR A 211 -3.32 10.18 1.37
CA TYR A 211 -1.99 10.18 0.74
C TYR A 211 -1.23 8.86 0.96
N SER A 212 -1.46 8.17 2.08
CA SER A 212 -0.76 6.92 2.46
C SER A 212 -1.36 5.65 1.81
N ILE A 213 -2.46 5.76 1.07
CA ILE A 213 -3.10 4.66 0.35
C ILE A 213 -2.45 4.42 -0.99
#